data_2bd5a77e7a2bd16e9465b429a1cdc967
#
_entry.id   2bd5a77e7a2bd16e9465b429a1cdc967
#
_cell.length_a   1.000
_cell.length_b   1.000
_cell.length_c   1.000
_cell.angle_alpha   90.00
_cell.angle_beta   90.00
_cell.angle_gamma   90.00
#
_symmetry.space_group_name_H-M   'P 1'
#
loop_
_entity.id
_entity.type
_entity.pdbx_description
1 polymer ?
#
loop_
_entity_poly.entity_id
_entity_poly.type
_entity_poly.pdbx_seq_one_letter_code
_entity_poly.pdbx_strand_id
1 'polypeptide(L)'
;IIVVLSDHGDYCGEYGLIRKGAGLSESLTRIPMVWAGYQIKKQAKAIDAHVSLADLFPTFCTVIGDSIPVGVQGRSLWPMLTGKKYPKEEFSSVVVQLGFGGEDVPLDDKLTFEQEGALGHDKVARFDELNTWTQSGTSRMVRMGDWKLVMNSYGRGELYNLKKDPYEINNLFGNSKFVNKQNELLTKLVAWELRLQDPLPLPRHRYHFKRNPYNYHFSE
;
A
#
# COMPACT_ATOMS: atom_id res chain seq x y z
N ILE A 1 -24.25 -0.08 -7.95
CA ILE A 1 -23.02 -0.73 -7.47
C ILE A 1 -22.81 -0.36 -6.01
N ILE A 2 -22.50 -1.34 -5.18
CA ILE A 2 -22.20 -1.16 -3.75
C ILE A 2 -20.74 -1.57 -3.56
N VAL A 3 -19.98 -0.72 -2.85
CA VAL A 3 -18.60 -1.00 -2.46
C VAL A 3 -18.50 -0.93 -0.95
N VAL A 4 -18.00 -1.98 -0.32
CA VAL A 4 -17.71 -2.03 1.11
C VAL A 4 -16.22 -2.21 1.29
N LEU A 5 -15.59 -1.30 2.03
CA LEU A 5 -14.16 -1.29 2.27
C LEU A 5 -13.84 -0.60 3.61
N SER A 6 -12.58 -0.65 4.02
CA SER A 6 -12.02 0.19 5.08
C SER A 6 -10.95 1.12 4.48
N ASP A 7 -10.66 2.23 5.13
CA ASP A 7 -9.55 3.13 4.79
C ASP A 7 -8.19 2.56 5.25
N HIS A 8 -8.15 1.95 6.42
CA HIS A 8 -7.02 1.24 7.01
C HIS A 8 -7.52 0.17 7.99
N GLY A 9 -6.64 -0.65 8.49
CA GLY A 9 -6.88 -1.52 9.63
C GLY A 9 -6.50 -0.85 10.96
N ASP A 10 -6.73 -1.55 12.05
CA ASP A 10 -6.33 -1.14 13.40
C ASP A 10 -5.66 -2.30 14.13
N TYR A 11 -4.73 -1.99 15.02
CA TYR A 11 -4.23 -2.95 16.00
C TYR A 11 -5.28 -3.17 17.10
N CYS A 12 -5.55 -4.42 17.40
CA CYS A 12 -6.46 -4.84 18.44
C CYS A 12 -5.75 -5.64 19.55
N GLY A 13 -4.47 -5.36 19.75
CA GLY A 13 -3.58 -6.06 20.69
C GLY A 13 -2.37 -6.71 20.02
N GLU A 14 -2.34 -6.78 18.69
CA GLU A 14 -1.17 -7.26 17.96
C GLU A 14 0.05 -6.41 18.32
N TYR A 15 1.18 -7.08 18.55
CA TYR A 15 2.45 -6.46 18.97
C TYR A 15 2.35 -5.64 20.29
N GLY A 16 1.31 -5.85 21.10
CA GLY A 16 1.00 -5.02 22.27
C GLY A 16 0.46 -3.63 21.92
N LEU A 17 0.04 -3.40 20.69
CA LEU A 17 -0.45 -2.12 20.20
C LEU A 17 -1.97 -2.11 20.08
N ILE A 18 -2.55 -0.90 20.16
CA ILE A 18 -3.96 -0.65 19.94
C ILE A 18 -4.13 0.50 18.97
N ARG A 19 -5.24 0.48 18.20
CA ARG A 19 -5.57 1.48 17.17
C ARG A 19 -4.54 1.50 16.03
N LYS A 20 -4.49 2.59 15.29
CA LYS A 20 -3.50 2.82 14.22
C LYS A 20 -2.24 3.44 14.80
N GLY A 21 -1.09 3.03 14.33
CA GLY A 21 0.20 3.59 14.72
C GLY A 21 1.14 3.70 13.53
N ALA A 22 2.40 3.96 13.81
CA ALA A 22 3.44 3.82 12.81
C ALA A 22 3.58 2.35 12.44
N GLY A 23 3.66 2.10 11.18
CA GLY A 23 3.95 0.77 10.69
C GLY A 23 3.14 0.44 9.44
N LEU A 24 3.61 -0.59 8.77
CA LEU A 24 3.02 -1.07 7.53
C LEU A 24 2.68 -2.56 7.64
N SER A 25 2.29 -3.00 8.88
CA SER A 25 1.88 -4.39 9.12
C SER A 25 0.62 -4.77 8.34
N GLU A 26 0.39 -6.07 8.16
CA GLU A 26 -0.84 -6.57 7.54
C GLU A 26 -2.09 -6.14 8.33
N SER A 27 -1.99 -5.99 9.67
CA SER A 27 -3.08 -5.50 10.50
C SER A 27 -3.56 -4.11 10.10
N LEU A 28 -2.68 -3.27 9.57
CA LEU A 28 -3.01 -1.91 9.12
C LEU A 28 -3.27 -1.80 7.61
N THR A 29 -2.55 -2.57 6.81
CA THR A 29 -2.52 -2.37 5.35
C THR A 29 -3.41 -3.33 4.57
N ARG A 30 -3.75 -4.49 5.14
CA ARG A 30 -4.62 -5.47 4.51
C ARG A 30 -6.06 -5.25 4.91
N ILE A 31 -6.79 -4.50 4.11
CA ILE A 31 -8.19 -4.13 4.34
C ILE A 31 -9.16 -4.97 3.51
N PRO A 32 -10.41 -5.13 3.95
CA PRO A 32 -11.47 -5.70 3.12
C PRO A 32 -11.81 -4.77 1.96
N MET A 33 -12.12 -5.34 0.80
CA MET A 33 -12.68 -4.63 -0.34
C MET A 33 -13.68 -5.54 -1.05
N VAL A 34 -14.96 -5.21 -0.98
CA VAL A 34 -16.05 -6.00 -1.57
C VAL A 34 -16.85 -5.16 -2.54
N TRP A 35 -17.06 -5.67 -3.74
CA TRP A 35 -17.86 -5.05 -4.79
C TRP A 35 -19.07 -5.89 -5.12
N ALA A 36 -20.25 -5.29 -5.23
CA ALA A 36 -21.49 -5.96 -5.60
C ALA A 36 -22.38 -5.06 -6.47
N GLY A 37 -23.24 -5.67 -7.24
CA GLY A 37 -24.29 -4.99 -8.00
C GLY A 37 -24.16 -5.15 -9.50
N TYR A 38 -24.66 -4.16 -10.24
CA TYR A 38 -24.81 -4.22 -11.69
C TYR A 38 -23.49 -4.50 -12.42
N GLN A 39 -23.51 -5.50 -13.29
CA GLN A 39 -22.37 -6.03 -14.06
C GLN A 39 -21.22 -6.63 -13.24
N ILE A 40 -21.24 -6.58 -11.91
CA ILE A 40 -20.23 -7.25 -11.09
C ILE A 40 -20.44 -8.76 -11.17
N LYS A 41 -19.42 -9.47 -11.60
CA LYS A 41 -19.47 -10.92 -11.70
C LYS A 41 -19.44 -11.55 -10.31
N LYS A 42 -20.51 -12.27 -9.95
CA LYS A 42 -20.54 -13.03 -8.69
C LYS A 42 -19.44 -14.08 -8.68
N GLN A 43 -18.67 -14.12 -7.62
CA GLN A 43 -17.56 -15.04 -7.42
C GLN A 43 -17.73 -15.80 -6.10
N ALA A 44 -17.39 -17.09 -6.10
CA ALA A 44 -17.44 -17.93 -4.90
C ALA A 44 -16.22 -17.74 -3.98
N LYS A 45 -15.13 -17.17 -4.51
CA LYS A 45 -13.87 -16.92 -3.78
C LYS A 45 -13.41 -15.50 -4.04
N ALA A 46 -12.61 -14.98 -3.12
CA ALA A 46 -11.89 -13.72 -3.32
C ALA A 46 -10.98 -13.80 -4.55
N ILE A 47 -10.82 -12.67 -5.23
CA ILE A 47 -9.85 -12.54 -6.32
C ILE A 47 -8.47 -12.39 -5.67
N ASP A 48 -7.55 -13.24 -6.06
CA ASP A 48 -6.16 -13.18 -5.61
C ASP A 48 -5.37 -12.21 -6.51
N ALA A 49 -5.50 -10.92 -6.19
CA ALA A 49 -4.85 -9.83 -6.90
C ALA A 49 -4.50 -8.72 -5.91
N HIS A 50 -3.35 -8.09 -6.09
CA HIS A 50 -2.94 -6.96 -5.28
C HIS A 50 -3.59 -5.67 -5.80
N VAL A 51 -4.53 -5.14 -5.05
CA VAL A 51 -5.28 -3.92 -5.34
C VAL A 51 -5.10 -2.88 -4.24
N SER A 52 -5.37 -1.62 -4.55
CA SER A 52 -5.18 -0.49 -3.64
C SER A 52 -6.43 0.40 -3.62
N LEU A 53 -6.57 1.20 -2.57
CA LEU A 53 -7.58 2.28 -2.53
C LEU A 53 -7.40 3.30 -3.67
N ALA A 54 -6.17 3.51 -4.15
CA ALA A 54 -5.89 4.34 -5.30
C ALA A 54 -6.59 3.84 -6.59
N ASP A 55 -6.93 2.55 -6.66
CA ASP A 55 -7.60 1.92 -7.80
C ASP A 55 -9.13 2.23 -7.84
N LEU A 56 -9.70 2.80 -6.78
CA LEU A 56 -11.13 3.14 -6.71
C LEU A 56 -11.52 4.19 -7.75
N PHE A 57 -10.83 5.33 -7.76
CA PHE A 57 -11.17 6.45 -8.61
C PHE A 57 -11.12 6.09 -10.10
N PRO A 58 -10.04 5.49 -10.64
CA PRO A 58 -10.02 5.08 -12.04
C PRO A 58 -11.05 3.99 -12.37
N THR A 59 -11.43 3.16 -11.38
CA THR A 59 -12.51 2.19 -11.55
C THR A 59 -13.85 2.90 -11.71
N PHE A 60 -14.15 3.91 -10.89
CA PHE A 60 -15.38 4.68 -11.01
C PHE A 60 -15.45 5.44 -12.35
N CYS A 61 -14.36 6.06 -12.81
CA CYS A 61 -14.31 6.64 -14.15
C CYS A 61 -14.73 5.63 -15.22
N THR A 62 -14.17 4.42 -15.17
CA THR A 62 -14.51 3.35 -16.12
C THR A 62 -15.98 2.93 -16.02
N VAL A 63 -16.53 2.83 -14.79
CA VAL A 63 -17.93 2.44 -14.55
C VAL A 63 -18.91 3.42 -15.18
N ILE A 64 -18.66 4.72 -15.05
CA ILE A 64 -19.53 5.76 -15.61
C ILE A 64 -19.25 6.06 -17.09
N GLY A 65 -18.27 5.39 -17.70
CA GLY A 65 -17.92 5.58 -19.10
C GLY A 65 -17.08 6.82 -19.37
N ASP A 66 -16.46 7.40 -18.34
CA ASP A 66 -15.57 8.56 -18.49
C ASP A 66 -14.11 8.14 -18.61
N SER A 67 -13.29 9.05 -19.14
CA SER A 67 -11.85 8.86 -19.25
C SER A 67 -11.17 9.03 -17.89
N ILE A 68 -10.17 8.21 -17.62
CA ILE A 68 -9.33 8.37 -16.43
C ILE A 68 -8.43 9.59 -16.65
N PRO A 69 -8.46 10.62 -15.76
CA PRO A 69 -7.63 11.83 -15.92
C PRO A 69 -6.13 11.51 -15.98
N VAL A 70 -5.38 12.36 -16.66
CA VAL A 70 -3.93 12.29 -16.68
C VAL A 70 -3.38 12.58 -15.29
N GLY A 71 -2.38 11.82 -14.85
CA GLY A 71 -1.81 11.94 -13.51
C GLY A 71 -2.43 11.01 -12.45
N VAL A 72 -3.54 10.35 -12.76
CA VAL A 72 -4.08 9.29 -11.90
C VAL A 72 -3.13 8.09 -11.94
N GLN A 73 -2.69 7.63 -10.79
CA GLN A 73 -1.70 6.55 -10.64
C GLN A 73 -2.35 5.18 -10.38
N GLY A 74 -3.57 5.16 -9.89
CA GLY A 74 -4.34 3.93 -9.70
C GLY A 74 -4.80 3.31 -11.03
N ARG A 75 -5.27 2.07 -10.95
CA ARG A 75 -5.64 1.22 -12.08
C ARG A 75 -7.12 0.84 -12.01
N SER A 76 -7.80 0.79 -13.12
CA SER A 76 -9.20 0.35 -13.13
C SER A 76 -9.33 -1.15 -12.82
N LEU A 77 -10.11 -1.47 -11.82
CA LEU A 77 -10.48 -2.84 -11.46
C LEU A 77 -11.64 -3.38 -12.32
N TRP A 78 -12.24 -2.55 -13.19
CA TRP A 78 -13.47 -2.89 -13.88
C TRP A 78 -13.41 -4.17 -14.74
N PRO A 79 -12.37 -4.42 -15.52
CA PRO A 79 -12.25 -5.70 -16.23
C PRO A 79 -12.24 -6.90 -15.28
N MET A 80 -11.50 -6.82 -14.19
CA MET A 80 -11.44 -7.86 -13.15
C MET A 80 -12.81 -8.12 -12.53
N LEU A 81 -13.51 -7.07 -12.13
CA LEU A 81 -14.82 -7.12 -11.48
C LEU A 81 -15.93 -7.67 -12.41
N THR A 82 -15.82 -7.41 -13.70
CA THR A 82 -16.81 -7.89 -14.70
C THR A 82 -16.42 -9.24 -15.33
N GLY A 83 -15.28 -9.81 -14.92
CA GLY A 83 -14.79 -11.10 -15.43
C GLY A 83 -14.22 -11.03 -16.84
N LYS A 84 -13.86 -9.83 -17.31
CA LYS A 84 -13.10 -9.63 -18.55
C LYS A 84 -11.62 -9.95 -18.33
N LYS A 85 -10.90 -10.16 -19.42
CA LYS A 85 -9.45 -10.32 -19.36
C LYS A 85 -8.76 -9.06 -18.88
N TYR A 86 -7.69 -9.21 -18.14
CA TYR A 86 -6.78 -8.15 -17.70
C TYR A 86 -5.38 -8.73 -17.51
N PRO A 87 -4.31 -7.93 -17.67
CA PRO A 87 -2.95 -8.38 -17.48
C PRO A 87 -2.70 -8.69 -15.99
N LYS A 88 -2.48 -9.94 -15.67
CA LYS A 88 -2.26 -10.39 -14.28
C LYS A 88 -1.02 -9.75 -13.66
N GLU A 89 -0.01 -9.50 -14.48
CA GLU A 89 1.23 -8.83 -14.03
C GLU A 89 0.96 -7.44 -13.46
N GLU A 90 -0.03 -6.72 -13.98
CA GLU A 90 -0.44 -5.41 -13.47
C GLU A 90 -0.85 -5.45 -11.99
N PHE A 91 -1.41 -6.57 -11.55
CA PHE A 91 -1.89 -6.79 -10.19
C PHE A 91 -1.05 -7.81 -9.40
N SER A 92 0.19 -8.05 -9.83
CA SER A 92 1.12 -8.97 -9.16
C SER A 92 1.74 -8.38 -7.89
N SER A 93 1.66 -7.06 -7.72
CA SER A 93 2.19 -6.35 -6.57
C SER A 93 1.40 -5.10 -6.25
N VAL A 94 1.59 -4.61 -5.03
CA VAL A 94 1.03 -3.34 -4.54
C VAL A 94 2.03 -2.64 -3.63
N VAL A 95 1.96 -1.32 -3.55
CA VAL A 95 2.77 -0.52 -2.63
C VAL A 95 1.90 0.27 -1.66
N VAL A 96 2.47 0.55 -0.51
CA VAL A 96 1.92 1.49 0.48
C VAL A 96 3.03 2.45 0.90
N GLN A 97 2.66 3.70 1.05
CA GLN A 97 3.54 4.76 1.50
C GLN A 97 3.07 5.27 2.86
N LEU A 98 3.99 5.42 3.79
CA LEU A 98 3.75 5.96 5.11
C LEU A 98 4.73 7.08 5.41
N GLY A 99 4.28 8.06 6.18
CA GLY A 99 5.08 9.15 6.73
C GLY A 99 4.93 10.46 5.97
N PHE A 100 5.08 11.55 6.71
CA PHE A 100 5.00 12.91 6.19
C PHE A 100 6.34 13.42 5.67
N GLY A 101 7.40 12.62 5.74
CA GLY A 101 8.77 13.04 5.48
C GLY A 101 9.45 13.55 6.74
N GLY A 102 10.60 14.20 6.58
CA GLY A 102 11.45 14.63 7.68
C GLY A 102 12.30 13.48 8.23
N GLU A 103 12.85 13.69 9.40
CA GLU A 103 13.66 12.69 10.08
C GLU A 103 12.82 11.66 10.79
N ASP A 104 13.25 10.39 10.74
CA ASP A 104 12.66 9.36 11.59
C ASP A 104 13.02 9.64 13.05
N VAL A 105 12.14 9.28 13.98
CA VAL A 105 12.46 9.30 15.40
C VAL A 105 13.59 8.29 15.66
N PRO A 106 14.73 8.70 16.25
CA PRO A 106 15.82 7.80 16.58
C PRO A 106 15.34 6.70 17.54
N LEU A 107 15.76 5.44 17.29
CA LEU A 107 15.36 4.30 18.12
C LEU A 107 15.86 4.37 19.57
N ASP A 108 16.92 5.14 19.82
CA ASP A 108 17.55 5.37 21.10
C ASP A 108 17.08 6.66 21.78
N ASP A 109 16.26 7.45 21.09
CA ASP A 109 15.65 8.61 21.68
C ASP A 109 14.68 8.14 22.79
N LYS A 110 15.00 8.51 24.01
CA LYS A 110 14.04 8.38 25.11
C LYS A 110 12.97 9.42 24.84
N LEU A 111 11.90 9.02 24.17
CA LEU A 111 10.71 9.82 24.04
C LEU A 111 10.25 10.19 25.45
N THR A 112 10.67 11.33 25.95
CA THR A 112 10.14 11.90 27.16
C THR A 112 8.77 12.42 26.78
N PHE A 113 7.72 11.71 27.20
CA PHE A 113 6.32 12.13 27.06
C PHE A 113 6.02 13.50 27.67
N GLU A 114 7.03 14.19 28.20
CA GLU A 114 6.97 15.54 28.76
C GLU A 114 7.24 16.63 27.72
N GLN A 115 7.67 16.28 26.50
CA GLN A 115 7.88 17.25 25.45
C GLN A 115 6.53 17.60 24.80
N GLU A 116 6.21 18.88 24.95
CA GLU A 116 5.14 19.67 24.32
C GLU A 116 4.04 18.88 23.59
N GLY A 117 2.89 18.73 24.24
CA GLY A 117 1.66 18.29 23.60
C GLY A 117 1.39 16.79 23.60
N ALA A 118 2.37 15.93 23.89
CA ALA A 118 2.15 14.49 23.91
C ALA A 118 1.25 14.01 25.06
N LEU A 119 1.20 14.79 26.13
CA LEU A 119 0.27 14.59 27.24
C LEU A 119 -0.69 15.78 27.32
N GLY A 120 -1.97 15.52 27.23
CA GLY A 120 -2.99 16.53 27.50
C GLY A 120 -2.83 17.12 28.91
N HIS A 121 -3.57 18.17 29.23
CA HIS A 121 -3.58 18.84 30.54
C HIS A 121 -3.83 17.90 31.72
N ASP A 122 -4.42 16.75 31.46
CA ASP A 122 -4.72 15.65 32.37
C ASP A 122 -3.66 14.52 32.36
N LYS A 123 -2.53 14.73 31.71
CA LYS A 123 -1.44 13.75 31.55
C LYS A 123 -1.84 12.43 30.86
N VAL A 124 -2.95 12.45 30.13
CA VAL A 124 -3.35 11.33 29.26
C VAL A 124 -2.80 11.58 27.87
N ALA A 125 -2.04 10.61 27.33
CA ALA A 125 -1.52 10.69 25.99
C ALA A 125 -2.67 10.89 24.98
N ARG A 126 -2.63 11.97 24.23
CA ARG A 126 -3.57 12.18 23.14
C ARG A 126 -3.14 11.37 21.94
N PHE A 127 -4.07 10.59 21.42
CA PHE A 127 -3.82 9.64 20.34
C PHE A 127 -3.31 10.29 19.06
N ASP A 128 -3.79 11.48 18.75
CA ASP A 128 -3.38 12.22 17.56
C ASP A 128 -1.93 12.72 17.67
N GLU A 129 -1.48 13.02 18.86
CA GLU A 129 -0.09 13.42 19.13
C GLU A 129 0.87 12.22 19.02
N LEU A 130 0.48 11.05 19.50
CA LEU A 130 1.21 9.81 19.28
C LEU A 130 1.32 9.46 17.79
N ASN A 131 0.25 9.66 17.02
CA ASN A 131 0.26 9.45 15.58
C ASN A 131 1.23 10.39 14.86
N THR A 132 1.34 11.63 15.27
CA THR A 132 2.28 12.60 14.69
C THR A 132 3.72 12.13 14.84
N TRP A 133 4.11 11.68 16.02
CA TRP A 133 5.44 11.17 16.31
C TRP A 133 5.76 9.88 15.53
N THR A 134 4.80 8.98 15.45
CA THR A 134 4.97 7.70 14.79
C THR A 134 4.90 7.80 13.27
N GLN A 135 4.47 8.91 12.72
CA GLN A 135 4.41 9.16 11.27
C GLN A 135 5.55 10.03 10.75
N SER A 136 6.52 10.41 11.60
CA SER A 136 7.74 11.07 11.15
C SER A 136 8.57 10.14 10.29
N GLY A 137 9.41 10.73 9.44
CA GLY A 137 10.18 9.99 8.47
C GLY A 137 9.36 9.49 7.28
N THR A 138 9.91 8.56 6.56
CA THR A 138 9.32 8.02 5.34
C THR A 138 9.58 6.53 5.25
N SER A 139 8.52 5.76 5.12
CA SER A 139 8.58 4.33 4.89
C SER A 139 7.79 3.93 3.65
N ARG A 140 8.28 2.94 2.94
CA ARG A 140 7.67 2.36 1.74
C ARG A 140 7.57 0.87 1.88
N MET A 141 6.45 0.32 1.49
CA MET A 141 6.21 -1.11 1.48
C MET A 141 5.85 -1.57 0.08
N VAL A 142 6.39 -2.71 -0.34
CA VAL A 142 5.90 -3.47 -1.48
C VAL A 142 5.48 -4.86 -1.03
N ARG A 143 4.30 -5.29 -1.48
CA ARG A 143 3.83 -6.65 -1.36
C ARG A 143 3.75 -7.29 -2.74
N MET A 144 4.28 -8.52 -2.86
CA MET A 144 4.28 -9.30 -4.09
C MET A 144 4.08 -10.78 -3.75
N GLY A 145 2.93 -11.33 -4.13
CA GLY A 145 2.52 -12.67 -3.73
C GLY A 145 2.49 -12.80 -2.20
N ASP A 146 3.18 -13.81 -1.67
CA ASP A 146 3.28 -14.05 -0.22
C ASP A 146 4.41 -13.26 0.46
N TRP A 147 5.13 -12.41 -0.28
CA TRP A 147 6.26 -11.69 0.25
C TRP A 147 5.98 -10.21 0.43
N LYS A 148 6.56 -9.65 1.47
CA LYS A 148 6.46 -8.24 1.81
C LYS A 148 7.82 -7.69 2.19
N LEU A 149 8.14 -6.51 1.68
CA LEU A 149 9.33 -5.76 2.03
C LEU A 149 8.91 -4.35 2.42
N VAL A 150 9.46 -3.89 3.55
CA VAL A 150 9.35 -2.50 4.01
C VAL A 150 10.75 -1.89 4.03
N MET A 151 10.87 -0.64 3.62
CA MET A 151 12.09 0.15 3.70
C MET A 151 11.79 1.54 4.22
N ASN A 152 12.64 2.06 5.09
CA ASN A 152 12.59 3.45 5.51
C ASN A 152 13.70 4.31 4.88
N SER A 153 13.65 5.62 5.11
CA SER A 153 14.61 6.60 4.59
C SER A 153 16.05 6.38 5.07
N TYR A 154 16.26 5.69 6.19
CA TYR A 154 17.60 5.33 6.71
C TYR A 154 18.15 4.01 6.17
N GLY A 155 17.46 3.38 5.22
CA GLY A 155 17.89 2.10 4.67
C GLY A 155 17.64 0.91 5.60
N ARG A 156 16.89 1.08 6.68
CA ARG A 156 16.43 -0.03 7.53
C ARG A 156 15.33 -0.77 6.81
N GLY A 157 15.46 -2.09 6.74
CA GLY A 157 14.54 -2.93 6.00
C GLY A 157 13.90 -4.01 6.84
N GLU A 158 12.70 -4.41 6.39
CA GLU A 158 11.99 -5.56 6.91
C GLU A 158 11.56 -6.44 5.73
N LEU A 159 11.72 -7.74 5.88
CA LEU A 159 11.35 -8.73 4.87
C LEU A 159 10.59 -9.88 5.52
N TYR A 160 9.40 -10.18 5.02
CA TYR A 160 8.55 -11.22 5.57
C TYR A 160 8.02 -12.15 4.49
N ASN A 161 7.87 -13.43 4.84
CA ASN A 161 7.10 -14.40 4.08
C ASN A 161 5.76 -14.63 4.79
N LEU A 162 4.73 -13.92 4.38
CA LEU A 162 3.42 -13.88 5.04
C LEU A 162 2.67 -15.22 5.03
N LYS A 163 3.04 -16.16 4.15
CA LYS A 163 2.49 -17.52 4.19
C LYS A 163 3.04 -18.33 5.35
N LYS A 164 4.30 -18.10 5.73
CA LYS A 164 4.98 -18.80 6.83
C LYS A 164 4.92 -18.04 8.14
N ASP A 165 4.87 -16.73 8.05
CA ASP A 165 4.89 -15.79 9.16
C ASP A 165 3.82 -14.70 8.92
N PRO A 166 2.53 -15.04 9.09
CA PRO A 166 1.43 -14.11 8.84
C PRO A 166 1.37 -12.95 9.85
N TYR A 167 2.08 -13.08 10.97
CA TYR A 167 2.16 -12.07 12.02
C TYR A 167 3.44 -11.23 11.97
N GLU A 168 4.27 -11.40 10.95
CA GLU A 168 5.44 -10.54 10.72
C GLU A 168 6.39 -10.45 11.93
N ILE A 169 6.62 -11.58 12.60
CA ILE A 169 7.45 -11.65 13.82
C ILE A 169 8.93 -11.80 13.48
N ASN A 170 9.26 -12.49 12.38
CA ASN A 170 10.63 -12.85 12.04
C ASN A 170 11.11 -12.04 10.83
N ASN A 171 11.81 -10.94 11.08
CA ASN A 171 12.42 -10.15 10.03
C ASN A 171 13.54 -10.91 9.32
N LEU A 172 13.39 -11.17 8.03
CA LEU A 172 14.35 -11.89 7.19
C LEU A 172 15.27 -10.94 6.40
N PHE A 173 15.15 -9.63 6.56
CA PHE A 173 15.97 -8.65 5.86
C PHE A 173 17.45 -8.81 6.25
N GLY A 174 18.35 -8.77 5.27
CA GLY A 174 19.78 -8.98 5.48
C GLY A 174 20.21 -10.44 5.67
N ASN A 175 19.28 -11.39 5.68
CA ASN A 175 19.62 -12.80 5.77
C ASN A 175 20.09 -13.34 4.41
N SER A 176 21.29 -13.88 4.34
CA SER A 176 21.91 -14.37 3.10
C SER A 176 21.09 -15.41 2.34
N LYS A 177 20.27 -16.19 3.04
CA LYS A 177 19.38 -17.21 2.43
C LYS A 177 18.26 -16.58 1.61
N PHE A 178 17.92 -15.32 1.86
CA PHE A 178 16.80 -14.62 1.22
C PHE A 178 17.24 -13.42 0.38
N VAL A 179 18.54 -13.23 0.16
CA VAL A 179 19.10 -12.08 -0.57
C VAL A 179 18.51 -11.92 -1.96
N ASN A 180 18.29 -13.01 -2.70
CA ASN A 180 17.68 -12.95 -4.04
C ASN A 180 16.23 -12.44 -3.97
N LYS A 181 15.46 -12.92 -3.00
CA LYS A 181 14.08 -12.47 -2.79
C LYS A 181 14.03 -11.00 -2.33
N GLN A 182 14.94 -10.60 -1.44
CA GLN A 182 15.08 -9.22 -1.03
C GLN A 182 15.37 -8.29 -2.21
N ASN A 183 16.33 -8.66 -3.06
CA ASN A 183 16.69 -7.87 -4.24
C ASN A 183 15.55 -7.79 -5.27
N GLU A 184 14.80 -8.87 -5.46
CA GLU A 184 13.62 -8.90 -6.31
C GLU A 184 12.56 -7.87 -5.84
N LEU A 185 12.28 -7.85 -4.54
CA LEU A 185 11.31 -6.92 -3.95
C LEU A 185 11.84 -5.48 -3.93
N LEU A 186 13.12 -5.27 -3.65
CA LEU A 186 13.74 -3.94 -3.75
C LEU A 186 13.64 -3.39 -5.17
N THR A 187 13.92 -4.22 -6.19
CA THR A 187 13.76 -3.83 -7.60
C THR A 187 12.31 -3.48 -7.91
N LYS A 188 11.37 -4.28 -7.41
CA LYS A 188 9.93 -3.99 -7.61
C LYS A 188 9.51 -2.70 -6.90
N LEU A 189 10.01 -2.45 -5.69
CA LEU A 189 9.74 -1.21 -4.95
C LEU A 189 10.28 0.01 -5.70
N VAL A 190 11.51 -0.03 -6.18
CA VAL A 190 12.11 1.05 -6.99
C VAL A 190 11.30 1.30 -8.26
N ALA A 191 10.87 0.25 -8.95
CA ALA A 191 10.02 0.38 -10.14
C ALA A 191 8.68 1.07 -9.81
N TRP A 192 8.07 0.75 -8.67
CA TRP A 192 6.88 1.43 -8.19
C TRP A 192 7.13 2.91 -7.84
N GLU A 193 8.22 3.21 -7.14
CA GLU A 193 8.57 4.60 -6.79
C GLU A 193 8.79 5.46 -8.04
N LEU A 194 9.47 4.93 -9.05
CA LEU A 194 9.65 5.62 -10.34
C LEU A 194 8.31 5.89 -11.02
N ARG A 195 7.40 4.90 -10.98
CA ARG A 195 6.04 5.03 -11.52
C ARG A 195 5.22 6.09 -10.79
N LEU A 196 5.28 6.11 -9.45
CA LEU A 196 4.50 7.01 -8.61
C LEU A 196 5.01 8.45 -8.63
N GLN A 197 6.30 8.67 -8.86
CA GLN A 197 6.90 10.00 -8.96
C GLN A 197 6.63 10.68 -10.31
N ASP A 198 6.25 9.92 -11.34
CA ASP A 198 5.92 10.52 -12.64
C ASP A 198 4.49 11.13 -12.58
N PRO A 199 4.35 12.46 -12.69
CA PRO A 199 3.04 13.11 -12.71
C PRO A 199 2.20 12.72 -13.94
N LEU A 200 2.83 12.15 -14.95
CA LEU A 200 2.21 11.65 -16.18
C LEU A 200 2.57 10.18 -16.40
N PRO A 201 2.16 9.26 -15.52
CA PRO A 201 2.71 7.91 -15.43
C PRO A 201 2.46 7.05 -16.66
N LEU A 202 1.49 7.36 -17.52
CA LEU A 202 1.16 6.52 -18.67
C LEU A 202 0.79 7.27 -19.90
N PRO A 203 1.02 6.59 -21.04
CA PRO A 203 1.99 7.07 -22.00
C PRO A 203 1.74 8.52 -22.28
N ARG A 204 2.78 9.31 -22.24
CA ARG A 204 2.71 10.74 -22.56
C ARG A 204 2.18 10.89 -23.97
N HIS A 205 1.12 11.64 -24.17
CA HIS A 205 0.54 11.95 -25.48
C HIS A 205 1.53 12.61 -26.48
N ARG A 206 2.69 13.03 -25.99
CA ARG A 206 3.73 13.70 -26.77
C ARG A 206 4.14 12.97 -28.06
N TYR A 207 3.93 11.66 -28.11
CA TYR A 207 4.32 10.82 -29.25
C TYR A 207 3.18 10.03 -29.87
N HIS A 208 1.93 10.49 -29.69
CA HIS A 208 0.75 9.83 -30.22
C HIS A 208 0.51 8.37 -29.75
N PHE A 209 1.07 7.96 -28.63
CA PHE A 209 0.75 6.68 -28.07
C PHE A 209 -0.66 6.67 -27.49
N LYS A 210 -1.43 5.69 -27.88
CA LYS A 210 -2.79 5.51 -27.38
C LYS A 210 -2.70 5.01 -25.92
N ARG A 211 -3.25 5.81 -25.00
CA ARG A 211 -3.32 5.43 -23.57
C ARG A 211 -4.22 4.21 -23.38
N ASN A 212 -3.78 3.28 -22.52
CA ASN A 212 -4.65 2.18 -22.11
C ASN A 212 -5.88 2.74 -21.36
N PRO A 213 -7.11 2.34 -21.75
CA PRO A 213 -8.34 2.91 -21.16
C PRO A 213 -8.53 2.54 -19.68
N TYR A 214 -7.81 1.55 -19.17
CA TYR A 214 -7.86 1.12 -17.78
C TYR A 214 -6.68 1.59 -16.95
N ASN A 215 -5.82 2.41 -17.54
CA ASN A 215 -4.60 2.92 -16.90
C ASN A 215 -3.58 1.82 -16.55
N TYR A 216 -3.53 0.75 -17.35
CA TYR A 216 -2.58 -0.34 -17.17
C TYR A 216 -1.23 -0.03 -17.81
N HIS A 217 -0.14 -0.46 -17.15
CA HIS A 217 1.23 -0.40 -17.68
C HIS A 217 1.57 -1.62 -18.55
N PHE A 218 1.00 -2.77 -18.20
CA PHE A 218 1.25 -4.00 -18.93
C PHE A 218 0.16 -4.24 -19.97
N SER A 219 0.56 -4.67 -21.16
CA SER A 219 -0.34 -5.23 -22.17
C SER A 219 -0.56 -6.71 -21.90
N GLU A 220 -1.68 -7.25 -22.37
CA GLU A 220 -1.93 -8.70 -22.34
C GLU A 220 -0.90 -9.47 -23.15
#